data_7ff5a2be7a7ed00de83ce833b24eff2b
#
_entry.id   7ff5a2be7a7ed00de83ce833b24eff2b
#
_cell.length_a   1.000
_cell.length_b   1.000
_cell.length_c   1.000
_cell.angle_alpha   90.00
_cell.angle_beta   90.00
_cell.angle_gamma   90.00
#
_symmetry.space_group_name_H-M   'P 1'
#
loop_
_entity.id
_entity.type
_entity.pdbx_description
1 polymer ?
#
loop_
_entity_poly.entity_id
_entity_poly.type
_entity_poly.pdbx_seq_one_letter_code
_entity_poly.pdbx_strand_id
1 'polypeptide(L)'
;MNALTIYASTPDKFAEKLQICFELQKSRSLICENADVELGLNYTSRYVSAVPKQLRTHIRRIYFAIRRGETTRLTGAIVDLFLVLKGKGKALVNRVIDQAEPLLDKKTLSDLRKFADTSDFRFITHLPLQYSVLVNGSLSISPQCFNPAQFEERV
;
A
#
# COMPACT_ATOMS: atom_id res chain seq x y z
N MET A 1 -13.53 24.58 25.56
CA MET A 1 -12.32 24.18 24.82
C MET A 1 -12.18 25.08 23.61
N ASN A 2 -11.16 25.91 23.62
CA ASN A 2 -10.91 26.83 22.52
C ASN A 2 -10.29 26.05 21.34
N ALA A 3 -10.89 26.16 20.16
CA ALA A 3 -10.36 25.61 18.91
C ALA A 3 -8.91 26.07 18.62
N LEU A 4 -8.51 27.20 19.17
CA LEU A 4 -7.15 27.75 19.12
C LEU A 4 -6.10 26.92 19.86
N THR A 5 -6.49 26.14 20.87
CA THR A 5 -5.55 25.29 21.63
C THR A 5 -5.18 24.02 20.86
N ILE A 6 -6.04 23.56 19.95
CA ILE A 6 -5.78 22.42 19.08
C ILE A 6 -4.77 22.80 17.98
N TYR A 7 -4.78 24.03 17.52
CA TYR A 7 -3.86 24.54 16.51
C TYR A 7 -2.47 24.89 17.05
N ALA A 8 -2.33 25.21 18.33
CA ALA A 8 -1.06 25.62 18.94
C ALA A 8 -0.05 24.46 19.12
N SER A 9 -0.51 23.20 19.17
CA SER A 9 0.36 22.01 19.24
C SER A 9 0.68 21.41 17.88
N THR A 10 0.14 21.96 16.79
CA THR A 10 0.22 21.39 15.44
C THR A 10 1.40 21.87 14.58
N PRO A 11 2.02 23.06 14.75
CA PRO A 11 3.09 23.49 13.86
C PRO A 11 4.30 22.56 13.87
N ASP A 12 4.73 22.14 15.06
CA ASP A 12 5.90 21.26 15.18
C ASP A 12 5.64 19.86 14.64
N LYS A 13 4.48 19.29 14.96
CA LYS A 13 4.09 17.98 14.42
C LYS A 13 3.85 18.01 12.90
N PHE A 14 3.35 19.12 12.40
CA PHE A 14 3.16 19.28 10.95
C PHE A 14 4.50 19.42 10.23
N ALA A 15 5.43 20.23 10.78
CA ALA A 15 6.78 20.36 10.25
C ALA A 15 7.55 19.04 10.28
N GLU A 16 7.43 18.27 11.37
CA GLU A 16 8.00 16.93 11.49
C GLU A 16 7.44 15.97 10.43
N LYS A 17 6.12 15.97 10.23
CA LYS A 17 5.47 15.17 9.19
C LYS A 17 5.93 15.55 7.79
N LEU A 18 6.05 16.83 7.49
CA LEU A 18 6.58 17.31 6.21
C LEU A 18 8.03 16.87 6.01
N GLN A 19 8.86 16.97 7.04
CA GLN A 19 10.25 16.55 6.98
C GLN A 19 10.36 15.06 6.65
N ILE A 20 9.60 14.21 7.32
CA ILE A 20 9.56 12.77 7.05
C ILE A 20 9.11 12.49 5.61
N CYS A 21 8.09 13.19 5.12
CA CYS A 21 7.64 13.06 3.73
C CYS A 21 8.74 13.44 2.73
N PHE A 22 9.49 14.52 3.00
CA PHE A 22 10.62 14.92 2.16
C PHE A 22 11.76 13.92 2.20
N GLU A 23 12.08 13.37 3.36
CA GLU A 23 13.09 12.34 3.52
C GLU A 23 12.73 11.06 2.77
N LEU A 24 11.46 10.63 2.85
CA LEU A 24 10.94 9.50 2.08
C LEU A 24 11.03 9.73 0.57
N GLN A 25 10.81 10.97 0.13
CA GLN A 25 10.89 11.35 -1.27
C GLN A 25 12.32 11.35 -1.80
N LYS A 26 13.25 11.89 -1.01
CA LYS A 26 14.67 12.02 -1.39
C LYS A 26 15.47 10.74 -1.20
N SER A 27 15.10 9.91 -0.25
CA SER A 27 15.82 8.68 0.05
C SER A 27 15.73 7.69 -1.11
N ARG A 28 16.88 7.13 -1.46
CA ARG A 28 16.96 5.98 -2.39
C ARG A 28 16.78 4.64 -1.68
N SER A 29 16.79 4.63 -0.34
CA SER A 29 16.59 3.43 0.45
C SER A 29 15.15 2.93 0.37
N LEU A 30 14.99 1.62 0.25
CA LEU A 30 13.69 0.95 0.37
C LEU A 30 13.29 0.78 1.85
N ILE A 31 14.25 0.83 2.75
CA ILE A 31 14.08 0.63 4.19
C ILE A 31 14.21 1.99 4.88
N CYS A 32 13.17 2.40 5.57
CA CYS A 32 13.11 3.65 6.32
C CYS A 32 12.95 3.33 7.81
N GLU A 33 14.03 2.84 8.45
CA GLU A 33 13.98 2.32 9.82
C GLU A 33 13.54 3.35 10.86
N ASN A 34 13.91 4.60 10.67
CA ASN A 34 13.62 5.69 11.61
C ASN A 34 12.29 6.41 11.33
N ALA A 35 11.58 6.03 10.26
CA ALA A 35 10.32 6.66 9.93
C ALA A 35 9.17 6.12 10.78
N ASP A 36 8.24 7.00 11.17
CA ASP A 36 6.98 6.61 11.79
C ASP A 36 6.17 5.72 10.83
N VAL A 37 5.76 4.53 11.31
CA VAL A 37 5.12 3.52 10.48
C VAL A 37 3.76 3.99 9.96
N GLU A 38 2.95 4.59 10.82
CA GLU A 38 1.60 5.05 10.44
C GLU A 38 1.68 6.19 9.42
N LEU A 39 2.59 7.12 9.62
CA LEU A 39 2.83 8.20 8.68
C LEU A 39 3.39 7.67 7.35
N GLY A 40 4.31 6.71 7.41
CA GLY A 40 4.85 6.05 6.24
C GLY A 40 3.78 5.32 5.43
N LEU A 41 2.87 4.59 6.08
CA LEU A 41 1.74 3.93 5.43
C LEU A 41 0.79 4.93 4.77
N ASN A 42 0.44 6.00 5.46
CA ASN A 42 -0.44 7.02 4.91
C ASN A 42 0.17 7.75 3.71
N TYR A 43 1.44 8.12 3.84
CA TYR A 43 2.17 8.78 2.75
C TYR A 43 2.30 7.89 1.52
N THR A 44 2.78 6.65 1.70
CA THR A 44 2.98 5.72 0.59
C THR A 44 1.66 5.31 -0.07
N SER A 45 0.58 5.16 0.69
CA SER A 45 -0.75 4.87 0.15
C SER A 45 -1.25 5.99 -0.76
N ARG A 46 -1.11 7.24 -0.33
CA ARG A 46 -1.47 8.42 -1.15
C ARG A 46 -0.58 8.54 -2.39
N TYR A 47 0.71 8.26 -2.24
CA TYR A 47 1.64 8.34 -3.36
C TYR A 47 1.37 7.25 -4.40
N VAL A 48 1.05 6.03 -3.98
CA VAL A 48 0.61 4.93 -4.88
C VAL A 48 -0.64 5.32 -5.65
N SER A 49 -1.59 5.98 -5.00
CA SER A 49 -2.79 6.50 -5.67
C SER A 49 -2.47 7.52 -6.77
N ALA A 50 -1.51 8.41 -6.50
CA ALA A 50 -1.10 9.46 -7.44
C ALA A 50 -0.18 8.96 -8.55
N VAL A 51 0.75 8.07 -8.23
CA VAL A 51 1.78 7.54 -9.15
C VAL A 51 1.84 6.01 -9.04
N PRO A 52 0.84 5.28 -9.56
CA PRO A 52 0.70 3.83 -9.35
C PRO A 52 1.87 2.99 -9.88
N LYS A 53 2.56 3.47 -10.90
CA LYS A 53 3.64 2.72 -11.58
C LYS A 53 4.99 2.81 -10.87
N GLN A 54 5.12 3.59 -9.82
CA GLN A 54 6.38 3.73 -9.09
C GLN A 54 6.58 2.56 -8.11
N LEU A 55 7.31 1.53 -8.51
CA LEU A 55 7.52 0.31 -7.74
C LEU A 55 8.17 0.56 -6.37
N ARG A 56 9.09 1.53 -6.29
CA ARG A 56 9.76 1.87 -5.03
C ARG A 56 8.76 2.22 -3.92
N THR A 57 7.72 2.98 -4.23
CA THR A 57 6.69 3.35 -3.26
C THR A 57 5.87 2.15 -2.81
N HIS A 58 5.55 1.22 -3.71
CA HIS A 58 4.89 -0.03 -3.35
C HIS A 58 5.73 -0.87 -2.38
N ILE A 59 7.03 -1.01 -2.65
CA ILE A 59 7.93 -1.77 -1.78
C ILE A 59 8.04 -1.13 -0.40
N ARG A 60 8.18 0.19 -0.33
CA ARG A 60 8.19 0.91 0.95
C ARG A 60 6.89 0.73 1.73
N ARG A 61 5.76 0.78 1.04
CA ARG A 61 4.45 0.57 1.65
C ARG A 61 4.33 -0.83 2.24
N ILE A 62 4.75 -1.85 1.51
CA ILE A 62 4.79 -3.24 2.00
C ILE A 62 5.70 -3.33 3.23
N TYR A 63 6.87 -2.73 3.20
CA TYR A 63 7.79 -2.69 4.34
C TYR A 63 7.15 -2.06 5.58
N PHE A 64 6.48 -0.93 5.45
CA PHE A 64 5.76 -0.31 6.55
C PHE A 64 4.60 -1.18 7.05
N ALA A 65 3.88 -1.85 6.17
CA ALA A 65 2.80 -2.77 6.54
C ALA A 65 3.33 -3.99 7.32
N ILE A 66 4.48 -4.54 6.93
CA ILE A 66 5.17 -5.61 7.67
C ILE A 66 5.58 -5.11 9.06
N ARG A 67 6.18 -3.94 9.17
CA ARG A 67 6.54 -3.35 10.47
C ARG A 67 5.33 -3.09 11.36
N ARG A 68 4.21 -2.70 10.79
CA ARG A 68 2.95 -2.53 11.52
C ARG A 68 2.41 -3.86 12.03
N GLY A 69 2.66 -4.95 11.32
CA GLY A 69 2.16 -6.27 11.65
C GLY A 69 0.65 -6.46 11.39
N GLU A 70 0.06 -5.59 10.59
CA GLU A 70 -1.36 -5.62 10.26
C GLU A 70 -1.60 -6.33 8.93
N THR A 71 -2.21 -7.52 9.00
CA THR A 71 -2.39 -8.42 7.85
C THR A 71 -3.24 -7.82 6.74
N THR A 72 -4.26 -7.06 7.08
CA THR A 72 -5.18 -6.43 6.11
C THR A 72 -4.49 -5.35 5.28
N ARG A 73 -3.68 -4.49 5.92
CA ARG A 73 -2.88 -3.48 5.22
C ARG A 73 -1.82 -4.11 4.34
N LEU A 74 -1.16 -5.15 4.83
CA LEU A 74 -0.16 -5.89 4.07
C LEU A 74 -0.77 -6.54 2.83
N THR A 75 -1.91 -7.20 2.97
CA THR A 75 -2.63 -7.82 1.85
C THR A 75 -2.99 -6.79 0.78
N GLY A 76 -3.57 -5.66 1.16
CA GLY A 76 -3.90 -4.57 0.24
C GLY A 76 -2.67 -4.01 -0.50
N ALA A 77 -1.56 -3.83 0.22
CA ALA A 77 -0.32 -3.33 -0.38
C ALA A 77 0.29 -4.31 -1.39
N ILE A 78 0.26 -5.62 -1.08
CA ILE A 78 0.75 -6.67 -1.98
C ILE A 78 -0.12 -6.76 -3.24
N VAL A 79 -1.43 -6.74 -3.09
CA VAL A 79 -2.36 -6.77 -4.23
C VAL A 79 -2.12 -5.58 -5.16
N ASP A 80 -1.96 -4.37 -4.61
CA ASP A 80 -1.66 -3.18 -5.40
C ASP A 80 -0.35 -3.32 -6.20
N LEU A 81 0.70 -3.86 -5.59
CA LEU A 81 1.95 -4.13 -6.30
C LEU A 81 1.76 -5.12 -7.44
N PHE A 82 1.05 -6.22 -7.20
CA PHE A 82 0.85 -7.27 -8.19
C PHE A 82 -0.01 -6.79 -9.37
N LEU A 83 -0.98 -5.92 -9.12
CA LEU A 83 -1.75 -5.24 -10.17
C LEU A 83 -0.86 -4.43 -11.11
N VAL A 84 0.12 -3.72 -10.57
CA VAL A 84 1.06 -2.92 -11.37
C VAL A 84 2.04 -3.79 -12.13
N LEU A 85 2.49 -4.90 -11.55
CA LEU A 85 3.42 -5.84 -12.17
C LEU A 85 2.82 -6.61 -13.34
N LYS A 86 1.53 -6.87 -13.35
CA LYS A 86 0.79 -7.55 -14.43
C LYS A 86 1.46 -8.88 -14.85
N GLY A 87 1.75 -9.72 -13.88
CA GLY A 87 2.39 -11.03 -14.11
C GLY A 87 3.90 -11.00 -14.37
N LYS A 88 4.51 -9.82 -14.34
CA LYS A 88 5.96 -9.64 -14.50
C LYS A 88 6.68 -9.63 -13.15
N GLY A 89 8.02 -9.66 -13.20
CA GLY A 89 8.84 -9.48 -11.99
C GLY A 89 8.78 -10.65 -11.01
N LYS A 90 8.82 -11.88 -11.46
CA LYS A 90 8.74 -13.09 -10.59
C LYS A 90 9.70 -13.06 -9.41
N ALA A 91 10.92 -12.58 -9.60
CA ALA A 91 11.89 -12.48 -8.51
C ALA A 91 11.42 -11.54 -7.40
N LEU A 92 10.81 -10.41 -7.77
CA LEU A 92 10.23 -9.46 -6.82
C LEU A 92 9.00 -10.06 -6.12
N VAL A 93 8.11 -10.70 -6.89
CA VAL A 93 6.93 -11.39 -6.35
C VAL A 93 7.33 -12.42 -5.30
N ASN A 94 8.27 -13.29 -5.62
CA ASN A 94 8.75 -14.32 -4.69
C ASN A 94 9.33 -13.70 -3.42
N ARG A 95 10.15 -12.67 -3.55
CA ARG A 95 10.74 -11.97 -2.40
C ARG A 95 9.68 -11.33 -1.51
N VAL A 96 8.66 -10.72 -2.09
CA VAL A 96 7.53 -10.12 -1.35
C VAL A 96 6.73 -11.20 -0.61
N ILE A 97 6.42 -12.31 -1.27
CA ILE A 97 5.71 -13.44 -0.66
C ILE A 97 6.53 -14.03 0.50
N ASP A 98 7.82 -14.23 0.31
CA ASP A 98 8.71 -14.76 1.37
C ASP A 98 8.74 -13.83 2.59
N GLN A 99 8.78 -12.52 2.37
CA GLN A 99 8.74 -11.52 3.46
C GLN A 99 7.38 -11.47 4.17
N ALA A 100 6.29 -11.76 3.48
CA ALA A 100 4.94 -11.74 4.02
C ALA A 100 4.56 -13.06 4.73
N GLU A 101 5.29 -14.14 4.48
CA GLU A 101 4.98 -15.48 5.01
C GLU A 101 4.77 -15.52 6.53
N PRO A 102 5.56 -14.83 7.38
CA PRO A 102 5.34 -14.83 8.82
C PRO A 102 4.02 -14.19 9.28
N LEU A 103 3.42 -13.35 8.47
CA LEU A 103 2.25 -12.54 8.82
C LEU A 103 0.96 -13.03 8.16
N LEU A 104 1.04 -13.73 7.06
CA LEU A 104 -0.11 -14.19 6.28
C LEU A 104 -0.28 -15.70 6.37
N ASP A 105 -1.53 -16.16 6.36
CA ASP A 105 -1.83 -17.57 6.30
C ASP A 105 -1.50 -18.18 4.94
N LYS A 106 -1.29 -19.50 4.91
CA LYS A 106 -0.88 -20.23 3.72
C LYS A 106 -1.87 -20.10 2.56
N LYS A 107 -3.16 -20.05 2.86
CA LYS A 107 -4.20 -19.89 1.83
C LYS A 107 -4.08 -18.53 1.15
N THR A 108 -3.99 -17.46 1.93
CA THR A 108 -3.80 -16.09 1.41
C THR A 108 -2.54 -15.98 0.57
N LEU A 109 -1.43 -16.55 1.03
CA LEU A 109 -0.17 -16.56 0.26
C LEU A 109 -0.30 -17.32 -1.06
N SER A 110 -0.98 -18.49 -1.05
CA SER A 110 -1.25 -19.26 -2.26
C SER A 110 -2.12 -18.47 -3.25
N ASP A 111 -3.16 -17.83 -2.77
CA ASP A 111 -4.05 -17.03 -3.62
C ASP A 111 -3.35 -15.80 -4.20
N LEU A 112 -2.54 -15.12 -3.41
CA LEU A 112 -1.71 -14.01 -3.89
C LEU A 112 -0.70 -14.46 -4.95
N ARG A 113 -0.08 -15.62 -4.77
CA ARG A 113 0.85 -16.19 -5.75
C ARG A 113 0.15 -16.53 -7.07
N LYS A 114 -1.02 -17.15 -7.00
CA LYS A 114 -1.85 -17.43 -8.19
C LYS A 114 -2.28 -16.15 -8.90
N PHE A 115 -2.68 -15.14 -8.12
CA PHE A 115 -3.01 -13.83 -8.68
C PHE A 115 -1.81 -13.17 -9.36
N ALA A 116 -0.62 -13.23 -8.76
CA ALA A 116 0.59 -12.70 -9.37
C ALA A 116 0.94 -13.37 -10.71
N ASP A 117 0.70 -14.68 -10.82
CA ASP A 117 1.00 -15.45 -12.03
C ASP A 117 -0.05 -15.28 -13.14
N THR A 118 -1.31 -15.18 -12.79
CA THR A 118 -2.45 -15.21 -13.73
C THR A 118 -3.11 -13.87 -13.97
N SER A 119 -2.95 -12.91 -13.04
CA SER A 119 -3.72 -11.65 -12.98
C SER A 119 -5.24 -11.87 -12.92
N ASP A 120 -5.68 -13.03 -12.44
CA ASP A 120 -7.09 -13.38 -12.32
C ASP A 120 -7.66 -12.89 -10.98
N PHE A 121 -8.56 -11.93 -11.04
CA PHE A 121 -9.20 -11.32 -9.88
C PHE A 121 -9.98 -12.30 -9.00
N ARG A 122 -10.39 -13.45 -9.53
CA ARG A 122 -11.09 -14.47 -8.74
C ARG A 122 -10.29 -14.95 -7.53
N PHE A 123 -8.96 -14.94 -7.61
CA PHE A 123 -8.09 -15.34 -6.50
C PHE A 123 -8.05 -14.34 -5.35
N ILE A 124 -8.43 -13.10 -5.57
CA ILE A 124 -8.34 -12.04 -4.56
C ILE A 124 -9.70 -11.50 -4.09
N THR A 125 -10.81 -11.89 -4.72
CA THR A 125 -12.15 -11.35 -4.39
C THR A 125 -12.57 -11.61 -2.95
N HIS A 126 -12.10 -12.69 -2.33
CA HIS A 126 -12.41 -13.05 -0.94
C HIS A 126 -11.39 -12.51 0.08
N LEU A 127 -10.34 -11.86 -0.37
CA LEU A 127 -9.33 -11.27 0.51
C LEU A 127 -9.80 -9.93 1.09
N PRO A 128 -9.29 -9.53 2.27
CA PRO A 128 -9.61 -8.23 2.86
C PRO A 128 -8.89 -7.10 2.09
N LEU A 129 -9.58 -6.49 1.13
CA LEU A 129 -9.03 -5.48 0.23
C LEU A 129 -9.37 -4.04 0.62
N GLN A 130 -9.89 -3.79 1.83
CA GLN A 130 -10.27 -2.45 2.26
C GLN A 130 -9.13 -1.44 2.23
N TYR A 131 -7.89 -1.87 2.32
CA TYR A 131 -6.69 -1.03 2.22
C TYR A 131 -6.02 -1.07 0.86
N SER A 132 -6.55 -1.81 -0.11
CA SER A 132 -6.09 -1.72 -1.48
C SER A 132 -6.51 -0.38 -2.08
N VAL A 133 -5.54 0.39 -2.53
CA VAL A 133 -5.76 1.72 -3.12
C VAL A 133 -6.21 1.59 -4.56
N LEU A 134 -5.65 0.65 -5.31
CA LEU A 134 -5.90 0.50 -6.73
C LEU A 134 -7.19 -0.27 -7.02
N VAL A 135 -7.58 -1.21 -6.15
CA VAL A 135 -8.84 -1.95 -6.29
C VAL A 135 -10.02 -1.11 -5.84
N ASN A 136 -9.93 -0.46 -4.69
CA ASN A 136 -11.07 0.24 -4.09
C ASN A 136 -11.09 1.74 -4.35
N GLY A 137 -10.04 2.31 -4.96
CA GLY A 137 -9.88 3.75 -5.04
C GLY A 137 -9.91 4.40 -3.66
N SER A 138 -9.29 3.77 -2.68
CA SER A 138 -9.56 3.90 -1.25
C SER A 138 -9.14 5.22 -0.58
N LEU A 139 -9.05 6.28 -1.33
CA LEU A 139 -9.13 7.64 -0.78
C LEU A 139 -10.58 8.14 -0.74
N SER A 140 -11.50 7.46 -1.39
CA SER A 140 -12.92 7.73 -1.27
C SER A 140 -13.56 6.77 -0.26
N ILE A 141 -14.20 7.32 0.69
CA ILE A 141 -14.86 6.70 1.86
C ILE A 141 -16.07 5.84 1.46
N SER A 142 -16.33 5.62 0.17
CA SER A 142 -17.51 4.88 -0.25
C SER A 142 -17.16 3.60 -1.01
N PRO A 143 -17.59 2.43 -0.51
CA PRO A 143 -17.42 1.15 -1.20
C PRO A 143 -18.28 1.01 -2.48
N GLN A 144 -19.09 2.02 -2.79
CA GLN A 144 -20.13 1.92 -3.80
C GLN A 144 -19.71 2.34 -5.22
N CYS A 145 -18.47 2.77 -5.42
CA CYS A 145 -18.02 3.33 -6.70
C CYS A 145 -17.11 2.43 -7.53
N PHE A 146 -17.00 1.14 -7.22
CA PHE A 146 -16.25 0.23 -8.07
C PHE A 146 -17.11 -0.26 -9.24
N ASN A 147 -16.93 0.35 -10.40
CA ASN A 147 -17.43 -0.19 -11.66
C ASN A 147 -16.23 -0.67 -12.49
N PRO A 148 -16.01 -1.99 -12.61
CA PRO A 148 -14.89 -2.55 -13.38
C PRO A 148 -14.89 -2.11 -14.85
N ALA A 149 -16.05 -1.76 -15.41
CA ALA A 149 -16.16 -1.29 -16.80
C ALA A 149 -15.48 0.07 -17.04
N GLN A 150 -15.22 0.87 -16.01
CA GLN A 150 -14.53 2.16 -16.16
C GLN A 150 -13.00 2.04 -16.22
N PHE A 151 -12.44 0.85 -15.93
CA PHE A 151 -10.99 0.61 -15.99
C PHE A 151 -10.50 0.26 -17.38
N GLU A 152 -11.37 -0.21 -18.25
CA GLU A 152 -11.00 -0.60 -19.63
C GLU A 152 -10.84 0.59 -20.59
N GLU A 153 -11.44 1.76 -20.27
CA GLU A 153 -11.38 2.94 -21.13
C GLU A 153 -10.18 3.88 -20.90
N ARG A 154 -9.30 3.58 -19.93
CA ARG A 154 -8.13 4.43 -19.60
C ARG A 154 -6.78 3.74 -19.78
N VAL A 155 -6.75 2.69 -20.56
CA VAL A 155 -5.48 2.03 -20.94
C VAL A 155 -5.04 2.46 -22.33
#